data_b0146b5bfccc7fe49239e307d095a305
#
_entry.id   b0146b5bfccc7fe49239e307d095a305
#
_cell.length_a   1.000
_cell.length_b   1.000
_cell.length_c   1.000
_cell.angle_alpha   90.00
_cell.angle_beta   90.00
_cell.angle_gamma   90.00
#
_symmetry.space_group_name_H-M   'P 1'
#
loop_
_entity.id
_entity.type
_entity.pdbx_description
1 polymer ?
#
loop_
_entity_poly.entity_id
_entity_poly.type
_entity_poly.pdbx_seq_one_letter_code
_entity_poly.pdbx_strand_id
1 'polypeptide(L)'
;ILNDNDMSISPPVGALNRYLAQLMSGQFYAAAKNVGKTVLRPVPPLLELAKRLEQQAKGMVVPATLFEKFGFNYIGPIDGHDLDSLIPTLENIKGLKGPQFLHVVTKKGQGYKLAEADPVAYHGPGKFDPAVGLVKSTAAPKQTFTQVFGEWLCDMAAQDDRLVGITPAMREGSGMVEFHKRFPDRYYDVGIAEQHAVTFAAGMACEGVKPVVAIYSTFLQRGYDQMIHDVALQNLPVVFALDRAGLVGADGATHAGAYDIPFVRCIPNMSMACPADERECRQLLSTAFAQDHPVAVRYPRGSGAGVAPLRGLEGLPFGKGEIRRERKGGQVDAATPRIAILAFGTLLYPALQAAEALDATVVNMRWAKPLDTALLLEVAARHDALVTLEEGAIMGGAGSAVMEALAAAK
;
A
#
# COMPACT_ATOMS: atom_id res chain seq x y z
N ILE A 1 5.22 -18.76 14.91
CA ILE A 1 6.62 -18.30 14.98
C ILE A 1 6.63 -16.79 14.85
N LEU A 2 7.25 -16.09 15.79
CA LEU A 2 7.60 -14.67 15.70
C LEU A 2 9.05 -14.59 15.21
N ASN A 3 9.25 -14.03 14.01
CA ASN A 3 10.57 -13.64 13.54
C ASN A 3 10.76 -12.16 13.90
N ASP A 4 11.45 -11.93 15.00
CA ASP A 4 11.74 -10.60 15.52
C ASP A 4 13.07 -10.10 14.95
N ASN A 5 13.02 -9.11 14.06
CA ASN A 5 14.21 -8.51 13.46
C ASN A 5 14.27 -7.00 13.70
N ASP A 6 13.51 -6.52 14.70
CA ASP A 6 13.45 -5.11 15.13
C ASP A 6 13.07 -4.15 13.99
N MET A 7 12.36 -4.64 12.96
CA MET A 7 11.81 -3.80 11.89
C MET A 7 10.70 -4.53 11.13
N SER A 8 9.84 -3.73 10.48
CA SER A 8 8.95 -4.22 9.41
C SER A 8 9.63 -3.97 8.05
N ILE A 9 9.09 -3.07 7.25
CA ILE A 9 9.77 -2.53 6.05
C ILE A 9 10.57 -1.31 6.47
N SER A 10 9.92 -0.40 7.21
CA SER A 10 10.51 0.76 7.88
C SER A 10 10.95 0.41 9.32
N PRO A 11 11.63 1.34 10.03
CA PRO A 11 11.85 1.21 11.47
C PRO A 11 10.56 0.92 12.23
N PRO A 12 10.62 0.20 13.35
CA PRO A 12 9.46 -0.32 14.04
C PRO A 12 8.63 0.78 14.69
N VAL A 13 7.31 0.56 14.74
CA VAL A 13 6.34 1.44 15.40
C VAL A 13 5.52 0.67 16.44
N GLY A 14 5.06 1.38 17.48
CA GLY A 14 4.12 0.87 18.47
C GLY A 14 4.73 0.33 19.76
N ALA A 15 3.85 0.06 20.75
CA ALA A 15 4.23 -0.28 22.11
C ALA A 15 4.82 -1.70 22.25
N LEU A 16 4.31 -2.66 21.46
CA LEU A 16 4.80 -4.05 21.50
C LEU A 16 6.27 -4.13 21.12
N ASN A 17 6.67 -3.35 20.11
CA ASN A 17 8.07 -3.32 19.69
C ASN A 17 9.00 -2.72 20.75
N ARG A 18 8.58 -1.61 21.40
CA ARG A 18 9.33 -1.03 22.55
C ARG A 18 9.45 -2.04 23.69
N TYR A 19 8.39 -2.80 23.93
CA TYR A 19 8.37 -3.84 24.94
C TYR A 19 9.33 -4.97 24.60
N LEU A 20 9.34 -5.47 23.36
CA LEU A 20 10.28 -6.50 22.88
C LEU A 20 11.72 -5.98 22.90
N ALA A 21 11.99 -4.74 22.48
CA ALA A 21 13.30 -4.12 22.53
C ALA A 21 13.83 -3.96 23.96
N GLN A 22 13.00 -3.58 24.93
CA GLN A 22 13.36 -3.51 26.36
C GLN A 22 13.78 -4.87 26.90
N LEU A 23 13.16 -5.94 26.42
CA LEU A 23 13.47 -7.30 26.83
C LEU A 23 14.81 -7.78 26.28
N MET A 24 15.12 -7.46 25.03
CA MET A 24 16.38 -7.81 24.38
C MET A 24 17.57 -7.03 24.95
N SER A 25 17.34 -5.80 25.42
CA SER A 25 18.38 -4.96 26.03
C SER A 25 18.65 -5.27 27.53
N GLY A 26 17.80 -6.08 28.17
CA GLY A 26 17.90 -6.40 29.58
C GLY A 26 19.03 -7.39 29.91
N GLN A 27 19.55 -7.32 31.15
CA GLN A 27 20.61 -8.22 31.67
C GLN A 27 20.25 -9.71 31.57
N PHE A 28 18.97 -10.06 31.40
CA PHE A 28 18.48 -11.43 31.21
C PHE A 28 18.85 -12.03 29.85
N TYR A 29 18.89 -11.27 28.79
CA TYR A 29 19.38 -11.76 27.48
C TYR A 29 20.86 -12.09 27.53
N ALA A 30 21.65 -11.24 28.20
CA ALA A 30 23.09 -11.49 28.43
C ALA A 30 23.31 -12.72 29.32
N ALA A 31 22.44 -12.96 30.30
CA ALA A 31 22.53 -14.13 31.18
C ALA A 31 22.12 -15.42 30.45
N ALA A 32 21.06 -15.42 29.64
CA ALA A 32 20.62 -16.58 28.84
C ALA A 32 21.71 -17.00 27.83
N LYS A 33 22.38 -16.04 27.20
CA LYS A 33 23.51 -16.28 26.29
C LYS A 33 24.73 -16.94 26.98
N ASN A 34 24.90 -16.69 28.28
CA ASN A 34 26.01 -17.26 29.06
C ASN A 34 25.67 -18.61 29.73
N VAL A 35 24.39 -18.89 30.02
CA VAL A 35 23.94 -20.16 30.62
C VAL A 35 24.01 -21.32 29.62
N GLY A 36 23.86 -21.05 28.32
CA GLY A 36 24.02 -22.07 27.26
C GLY A 36 25.44 -22.65 27.14
N LYS A 37 26.45 -22.07 27.83
CA LYS A 37 27.84 -22.54 27.80
C LYS A 37 28.29 -23.34 29.03
N THR A 38 27.41 -23.49 30.04
CA THR A 38 27.80 -24.24 31.27
C THR A 38 26.80 -25.36 31.51
N VAL A 39 27.20 -26.57 31.14
CA VAL A 39 26.48 -27.81 31.43
C VAL A 39 26.51 -28.04 32.95
N LEU A 40 25.37 -27.79 33.61
CA LEU A 40 25.17 -28.17 35.01
C LEU A 40 24.56 -29.59 35.05
N ARG A 41 25.28 -30.52 35.64
CA ARG A 41 24.80 -31.87 36.00
C ARG A 41 23.61 -31.77 36.97
N PRO A 42 22.53 -32.55 36.80
CA PRO A 42 21.31 -32.38 37.57
C PRO A 42 21.43 -32.95 38.98
N VAL A 43 21.10 -32.11 39.97
CA VAL A 43 20.78 -32.54 41.34
C VAL A 43 19.28 -32.26 41.57
N PRO A 44 18.42 -33.27 41.79
CA PRO A 44 16.98 -33.14 41.75
C PRO A 44 16.32 -32.10 42.67
N PRO A 45 16.74 -31.86 43.91
CA PRO A 45 16.09 -30.86 44.78
C PRO A 45 16.42 -29.41 44.40
N LEU A 46 17.57 -29.16 43.75
CA LEU A 46 17.93 -27.84 43.26
C LEU A 46 17.14 -27.47 42.00
N LEU A 47 16.73 -28.45 41.22
CA LEU A 47 15.94 -28.24 39.98
C LEU A 47 14.52 -27.71 40.29
N GLU A 48 13.92 -28.18 41.39
CA GLU A 48 12.59 -27.71 41.82
C GLU A 48 12.64 -26.31 42.44
N LEU A 49 13.70 -26.02 43.20
CA LEU A 49 13.92 -24.67 43.72
C LEU A 49 14.30 -23.69 42.63
N ALA A 50 15.14 -24.10 41.67
CA ALA A 50 15.45 -23.31 40.48
C ALA A 50 14.18 -23.05 39.60
N LYS A 51 13.32 -24.04 39.43
CA LYS A 51 12.00 -23.86 38.73
C LYS A 51 11.08 -22.90 39.48
N ARG A 52 11.01 -22.94 40.82
CA ARG A 52 10.19 -22.01 41.62
C ARG A 52 10.78 -20.59 41.61
N LEU A 53 12.10 -20.45 41.71
CA LEU A 53 12.79 -19.16 41.60
C LEU A 53 12.68 -18.60 40.16
N GLU A 54 12.77 -19.47 39.17
CA GLU A 54 12.55 -19.11 37.77
C GLU A 54 11.10 -18.69 37.50
N GLN A 55 10.10 -19.35 38.10
CA GLN A 55 8.69 -18.94 38.04
C GLN A 55 8.42 -17.64 38.79
N GLN A 56 9.05 -17.39 39.93
CA GLN A 56 8.96 -16.12 40.65
C GLN A 56 9.73 -14.99 39.95
N ALA A 57 10.87 -15.25 39.34
CA ALA A 57 11.60 -14.29 38.52
C ALA A 57 10.91 -14.02 37.19
N LYS A 58 10.22 -15.02 36.61
CA LYS A 58 9.33 -14.87 35.44
C LYS A 58 8.09 -14.04 35.74
N GLY A 59 7.64 -13.95 37.00
CA GLY A 59 6.56 -13.10 37.44
C GLY A 59 6.88 -11.59 37.41
N MET A 60 8.16 -11.23 37.28
CA MET A 60 8.62 -9.84 37.20
C MET A 60 9.15 -9.54 35.79
N VAL A 61 8.21 -9.36 34.82
CA VAL A 61 8.49 -8.73 33.52
C VAL A 61 9.28 -9.57 32.51
N VAL A 62 8.67 -10.62 31.98
CA VAL A 62 9.20 -11.33 30.79
C VAL A 62 8.10 -11.40 29.70
N PRO A 63 8.39 -11.26 28.38
CA PRO A 63 7.41 -11.36 27.29
C PRO A 63 6.65 -12.67 27.30
N ALA A 64 7.28 -13.73 27.79
CA ALA A 64 6.64 -15.01 28.04
C ALA A 64 5.27 -14.87 28.70
N THR A 65 5.14 -13.97 29.68
CA THR A 65 3.89 -13.83 30.47
C THR A 65 2.69 -13.35 29.64
N LEU A 66 2.86 -12.54 28.63
CA LEU A 66 1.73 -12.09 27.79
C LEU A 66 1.20 -13.25 26.93
N PHE A 67 2.09 -13.91 26.20
CA PHE A 67 1.71 -15.02 25.32
C PHE A 67 1.25 -16.26 26.10
N GLU A 68 1.87 -16.53 27.27
CA GLU A 68 1.44 -17.60 28.16
C GLU A 68 0.03 -17.35 28.73
N LYS A 69 -0.32 -16.10 29.05
CA LYS A 69 -1.69 -15.73 29.45
C LYS A 69 -2.73 -15.93 28.34
N PHE A 70 -2.33 -15.88 27.08
CA PHE A 70 -3.16 -16.27 25.94
C PHE A 70 -3.19 -17.78 25.68
N GLY A 71 -2.56 -18.57 26.52
CA GLY A 71 -2.56 -20.03 26.43
C GLY A 71 -1.48 -20.62 25.49
N PHE A 72 -0.50 -19.82 25.07
CA PHE A 72 0.63 -20.34 24.30
C PHE A 72 1.74 -20.85 25.22
N ASN A 73 2.41 -21.93 24.79
CA ASN A 73 3.68 -22.32 25.35
C ASN A 73 4.78 -21.47 24.66
N TYR A 74 5.35 -20.52 25.39
CA TYR A 74 6.37 -19.60 24.85
C TYR A 74 7.75 -20.24 24.90
N ILE A 75 8.45 -20.21 23.75
CA ILE A 75 9.80 -20.75 23.56
C ILE A 75 10.67 -19.67 22.92
N GLY A 76 11.75 -19.30 23.58
CA GLY A 76 12.67 -18.26 23.10
C GLY A 76 12.97 -17.19 24.14
N PRO A 77 13.64 -16.08 23.74
CA PRO A 77 14.11 -15.80 22.37
C PRO A 77 15.30 -16.68 21.96
N ILE A 78 15.35 -17.09 20.69
CA ILE A 78 16.42 -17.89 20.09
C ILE A 78 17.08 -17.09 18.97
N ASP A 79 18.40 -17.15 18.86
CA ASP A 79 19.12 -16.56 17.72
C ASP A 79 18.77 -17.35 16.44
N GLY A 80 18.07 -16.69 15.50
CA GLY A 80 17.65 -17.30 14.25
C GLY A 80 18.78 -17.49 13.24
N HIS A 81 19.96 -16.94 13.49
CA HIS A 81 21.16 -17.16 12.68
C HIS A 81 22.03 -18.32 13.23
N ASP A 82 21.73 -18.82 14.44
CA ASP A 82 22.36 -20.01 15.02
C ASP A 82 21.51 -21.25 14.69
N LEU A 83 21.82 -21.89 13.56
CA LEU A 83 21.10 -23.08 13.10
C LEU A 83 21.33 -24.30 14.01
N ASP A 84 22.46 -24.36 14.70
CA ASP A 84 22.80 -25.45 15.64
C ASP A 84 21.87 -25.44 16.86
N SER A 85 21.36 -24.27 17.25
CA SER A 85 20.36 -24.12 18.31
C SER A 85 18.93 -24.18 17.77
N LEU A 86 18.67 -23.60 16.60
CA LEU A 86 17.33 -23.47 16.04
C LEU A 86 16.75 -24.81 15.56
N ILE A 87 17.54 -25.64 14.86
CA ILE A 87 17.08 -26.90 14.29
C ILE A 87 16.63 -27.87 15.38
N PRO A 88 17.45 -28.18 16.42
CA PRO A 88 17.02 -29.06 17.51
C PRO A 88 15.79 -28.52 18.26
N THR A 89 15.69 -27.18 18.40
CA THR A 89 14.51 -26.57 19.03
C THR A 89 13.24 -26.82 18.21
N LEU A 90 13.31 -26.67 16.88
CA LEU A 90 12.17 -26.96 15.99
C LEU A 90 11.80 -28.44 16.03
N GLU A 91 12.78 -29.36 16.09
CA GLU A 91 12.54 -30.79 16.23
C GLU A 91 11.82 -31.14 17.54
N ASN A 92 12.25 -30.54 18.65
CA ASN A 92 11.61 -30.73 19.96
C ASN A 92 10.18 -30.19 19.98
N ILE A 93 9.92 -29.04 19.36
CA ILE A 93 8.59 -28.43 19.32
C ILE A 93 7.58 -29.30 18.59
N LYS A 94 7.98 -30.06 17.57
CA LYS A 94 7.09 -30.98 16.83
C LYS A 94 6.40 -32.00 17.72
N GLY A 95 7.04 -32.41 18.83
CA GLY A 95 6.50 -33.36 19.78
C GLY A 95 5.57 -32.77 20.83
N LEU A 96 5.49 -31.45 20.94
CA LEU A 96 4.68 -30.77 21.95
C LEU A 96 3.22 -30.66 21.53
N LYS A 97 2.31 -30.78 22.50
CA LYS A 97 0.86 -30.59 22.28
C LYS A 97 0.44 -29.17 22.62
N GLY A 98 -0.65 -28.70 22.00
CA GLY A 98 -1.21 -27.37 22.21
C GLY A 98 -0.51 -26.27 21.37
N PRO A 99 -0.93 -25.01 21.52
CA PRO A 99 -0.36 -23.91 20.76
C PRO A 99 1.04 -23.55 21.25
N GLN A 100 2.00 -23.58 20.35
CA GLN A 100 3.40 -23.19 20.61
C GLN A 100 3.68 -21.82 20.04
N PHE A 101 4.43 -20.98 20.78
CA PHE A 101 4.89 -19.67 20.33
C PHE A 101 6.41 -19.64 20.33
N LEU A 102 7.03 -19.81 19.16
CA LEU A 102 8.46 -19.73 19.00
C LEU A 102 8.88 -18.31 18.65
N HIS A 103 9.68 -17.70 19.52
CA HIS A 103 10.28 -16.37 19.30
C HIS A 103 11.71 -16.52 18.80
N VAL A 104 11.92 -16.14 17.54
CA VAL A 104 13.22 -16.19 16.86
C VAL A 104 13.67 -14.75 16.62
N VAL A 105 14.88 -14.43 17.03
CA VAL A 105 15.50 -13.12 16.83
C VAL A 105 16.46 -13.20 15.65
N THR A 106 16.29 -12.31 14.67
CA THR A 106 17.16 -12.22 13.50
C THR A 106 17.63 -10.78 13.30
N LYS A 107 18.64 -10.61 12.47
CA LYS A 107 19.09 -9.30 11.99
C LYS A 107 18.87 -9.22 10.48
N LYS A 108 18.10 -8.25 10.02
CA LYS A 108 17.83 -8.05 8.60
C LYS A 108 19.11 -7.72 7.85
N GLY A 109 19.36 -8.45 6.74
CA GLY A 109 20.59 -8.29 5.96
C GLY A 109 21.82 -9.03 6.51
N GLN A 110 21.69 -9.83 7.58
CA GLN A 110 22.77 -10.55 8.23
C GLN A 110 23.63 -11.34 7.22
N GLY A 111 24.93 -11.16 7.32
CA GLY A 111 25.93 -11.81 6.45
C GLY A 111 26.33 -10.98 5.22
N TYR A 112 25.63 -9.88 4.93
CA TYR A 112 26.01 -8.95 3.88
C TYR A 112 26.12 -7.51 4.43
N LYS A 113 27.35 -7.03 4.62
CA LYS A 113 27.65 -5.77 5.33
C LYS A 113 26.89 -4.55 4.79
N LEU A 114 26.69 -4.45 3.47
CA LEU A 114 25.96 -3.32 2.87
C LEU A 114 24.48 -3.39 3.20
N ALA A 115 23.87 -4.58 3.23
CA ALA A 115 22.48 -4.75 3.63
C ALA A 115 22.29 -4.57 5.15
N GLU A 116 23.28 -4.92 5.96
CA GLU A 116 23.25 -4.66 7.41
C GLU A 116 23.33 -3.16 7.73
N ALA A 117 24.04 -2.39 6.88
CA ALA A 117 24.18 -0.94 7.04
C ALA A 117 22.92 -0.17 6.57
N ASP A 118 22.21 -0.67 5.55
CA ASP A 118 20.98 -0.06 5.04
C ASP A 118 19.95 -1.15 4.70
N PRO A 119 19.31 -1.74 5.71
CA PRO A 119 18.35 -2.83 5.52
C PRO A 119 17.06 -2.39 4.80
N VAL A 120 16.78 -1.09 4.75
CA VAL A 120 15.63 -0.53 4.03
C VAL A 120 15.90 -0.53 2.52
N ALA A 121 17.05 -0.02 2.08
CA ALA A 121 17.43 -0.02 0.67
C ALA A 121 17.56 -1.43 0.09
N TYR A 122 18.00 -2.38 0.92
CA TYR A 122 18.13 -3.80 0.53
C TYR A 122 16.87 -4.64 0.77
N HIS A 123 15.73 -4.02 1.10
CA HIS A 123 14.45 -4.71 1.17
C HIS A 123 13.85 -4.86 -0.24
N GLY A 124 14.01 -6.03 -0.85
CA GLY A 124 13.51 -6.30 -2.20
C GLY A 124 14.21 -5.51 -3.31
N PRO A 125 15.56 -5.40 -3.30
CA PRO A 125 16.28 -4.67 -4.32
C PRO A 125 16.15 -5.35 -5.68
N GLY A 126 16.31 -4.57 -6.76
CA GLY A 126 16.50 -5.12 -8.11
C GLY A 126 17.82 -5.87 -8.26
N LYS A 127 18.17 -6.29 -9.48
CA LYS A 127 19.46 -6.93 -9.75
C LYS A 127 20.61 -5.96 -9.43
N PHE A 128 21.61 -6.42 -8.69
CA PHE A 128 22.82 -5.67 -8.37
C PHE A 128 24.04 -6.63 -8.29
N ASP A 129 25.25 -6.08 -8.38
CA ASP A 129 26.48 -6.83 -8.17
C ASP A 129 26.78 -6.88 -6.65
N PRO A 130 26.82 -8.05 -6.01
CA PRO A 130 27.10 -8.16 -4.59
C PRO A 130 28.47 -7.60 -4.18
N ALA A 131 29.45 -7.53 -5.08
CA ALA A 131 30.76 -6.95 -4.78
C ALA A 131 30.73 -5.42 -4.69
N VAL A 132 29.78 -4.78 -5.39
CA VAL A 132 29.66 -3.31 -5.48
C VAL A 132 28.50 -2.78 -4.64
N GLY A 133 27.43 -3.58 -4.52
CA GLY A 133 26.17 -3.17 -3.88
C GLY A 133 25.23 -2.44 -4.84
N LEU A 134 24.22 -1.79 -4.27
CA LEU A 134 23.24 -1.02 -5.03
C LEU A 134 23.87 0.26 -5.59
N VAL A 135 23.92 0.36 -6.92
CA VAL A 135 24.42 1.56 -7.62
C VAL A 135 23.24 2.44 -8.02
N LYS A 136 23.28 3.71 -7.67
CA LYS A 136 22.28 4.68 -8.15
C LYS A 136 22.46 4.88 -9.65
N SER A 137 21.37 4.75 -10.41
CA SER A 137 21.38 5.03 -11.84
C SER A 137 21.80 6.49 -12.09
N THR A 138 22.71 6.71 -13.03
CA THR A 138 23.14 8.05 -13.47
C THR A 138 22.20 8.65 -14.51
N ALA A 139 21.31 7.86 -15.11
CA ALA A 139 20.27 8.36 -16.01
C ALA A 139 19.23 9.13 -15.19
N ALA A 140 18.82 10.32 -15.67
CA ALA A 140 17.72 11.06 -15.08
C ALA A 140 16.46 10.18 -15.18
N PRO A 141 15.94 9.64 -14.08
CA PRO A 141 14.78 8.78 -14.15
C PRO A 141 13.56 9.62 -14.54
N LYS A 142 12.69 9.07 -15.39
CA LYS A 142 11.34 9.63 -15.55
C LYS A 142 10.69 9.66 -14.16
N GLN A 143 10.00 10.76 -13.86
CA GLN A 143 9.26 10.88 -12.61
C GLN A 143 8.23 9.76 -12.48
N THR A 144 8.17 9.12 -11.33
CA THR A 144 7.18 8.09 -11.04
C THR A 144 5.91 8.68 -10.45
N PHE A 145 4.78 7.98 -10.57
CA PHE A 145 3.54 8.39 -9.92
C PHE A 145 3.69 8.51 -8.40
N THR A 146 4.43 7.62 -7.77
CA THR A 146 4.78 7.68 -6.35
C THR A 146 5.50 8.98 -5.97
N GLN A 147 6.42 9.46 -6.83
CA GLN A 147 7.11 10.75 -6.63
C GLN A 147 6.15 11.92 -6.82
N VAL A 148 5.28 11.87 -7.84
CA VAL A 148 4.25 12.90 -8.05
C VAL A 148 3.33 13.02 -6.83
N PHE A 149 2.89 11.88 -6.28
CA PHE A 149 2.10 11.86 -5.05
C PHE A 149 2.87 12.46 -3.86
N GLY A 150 4.11 12.05 -3.63
CA GLY A 150 4.91 12.56 -2.49
C GLY A 150 5.16 14.06 -2.56
N GLU A 151 5.43 14.61 -3.76
CA GLU A 151 5.57 16.04 -3.99
C GLU A 151 4.24 16.78 -3.76
N TRP A 152 3.14 16.26 -4.34
CA TRP A 152 1.81 16.82 -4.13
C TRP A 152 1.43 16.85 -2.65
N LEU A 153 1.69 15.76 -1.92
CA LEU A 153 1.36 15.65 -0.49
C LEU A 153 2.09 16.73 0.32
N CYS A 154 3.38 16.95 0.03
CA CYS A 154 4.18 17.99 0.69
C CYS A 154 3.67 19.40 0.36
N ASP A 155 3.33 19.66 -0.90
CA ASP A 155 2.87 20.98 -1.34
C ASP A 155 1.47 21.29 -0.79
N MET A 156 0.56 20.30 -0.80
CA MET A 156 -0.79 20.44 -0.25
C MET A 156 -0.74 20.66 1.27
N ALA A 157 0.10 19.92 1.99
CA ALA A 157 0.28 20.09 3.42
C ALA A 157 0.89 21.45 3.81
N ALA A 158 1.63 22.06 2.92
CA ALA A 158 2.14 23.42 3.12
C ALA A 158 1.04 24.49 2.97
N GLN A 159 -0.06 24.17 2.29
CA GLN A 159 -1.20 25.10 2.09
C GLN A 159 -2.38 24.82 3.04
N ASP A 160 -2.57 23.58 3.48
CA ASP A 160 -3.70 23.20 4.34
C ASP A 160 -3.20 22.40 5.54
N ASP A 161 -3.30 23.01 6.72
CA ASP A 161 -2.84 22.41 7.98
C ASP A 161 -3.72 21.25 8.46
N ARG A 162 -4.90 21.06 7.89
CA ARG A 162 -5.77 19.92 8.18
C ARG A 162 -5.28 18.62 7.55
N LEU A 163 -4.38 18.69 6.55
CA LEU A 163 -3.86 17.50 5.89
C LEU A 163 -2.97 16.71 6.84
N VAL A 164 -3.27 15.43 7.00
CA VAL A 164 -2.41 14.43 7.63
C VAL A 164 -2.19 13.25 6.69
N GLY A 165 -1.00 12.69 6.72
CA GLY A 165 -0.62 11.53 5.90
C GLY A 165 -0.52 10.26 6.75
N ILE A 166 -1.21 9.20 6.34
CA ILE A 166 -1.26 7.90 7.04
C ILE A 166 -0.79 6.81 6.08
N THR A 167 0.06 5.90 6.55
CA THR A 167 0.51 4.74 5.76
C THR A 167 0.66 3.50 6.63
N PRO A 168 0.28 2.31 6.15
CA PRO A 168 0.55 1.05 6.84
C PRO A 168 1.92 0.49 6.43
N ALA A 169 2.99 0.89 7.14
CA ALA A 169 4.38 0.43 6.98
C ALA A 169 5.02 0.69 5.59
N MET A 170 4.47 1.61 4.80
CA MET A 170 4.89 1.80 3.40
C MET A 170 5.48 3.20 3.13
N ARG A 171 6.19 3.80 4.10
CA ARG A 171 6.76 5.16 3.97
C ARG A 171 7.55 5.37 2.69
N GLU A 172 8.49 4.47 2.40
CA GLU A 172 9.35 4.54 1.21
C GLU A 172 8.56 4.20 -0.05
N GLY A 173 7.81 3.11 0.00
CA GLY A 173 7.06 2.60 -1.14
C GLY A 173 5.92 3.51 -1.59
N SER A 174 5.34 4.30 -0.69
CA SER A 174 4.30 5.29 -1.01
C SER A 174 4.83 6.71 -1.19
N GLY A 175 6.16 6.92 -1.20
CA GLY A 175 6.74 8.25 -1.46
C GLY A 175 6.60 9.26 -0.33
N MET A 176 6.40 8.83 0.92
CA MET A 176 6.14 9.72 2.06
C MET A 176 7.40 10.12 2.85
N VAL A 177 8.59 9.77 2.37
CA VAL A 177 9.85 10.04 3.08
C VAL A 177 10.06 11.55 3.32
N GLU A 178 9.85 12.37 2.28
CA GLU A 178 10.01 13.81 2.38
C GLU A 178 8.91 14.46 3.22
N PHE A 179 7.67 13.95 3.10
CA PHE A 179 6.56 14.39 3.94
C PHE A 179 6.83 14.14 5.43
N HIS A 180 7.32 12.96 5.80
CA HIS A 180 7.70 12.65 7.17
C HIS A 180 8.78 13.60 7.71
N LYS A 181 9.77 14.00 6.88
CA LYS A 181 10.82 14.95 7.30
C LYS A 181 10.29 16.36 7.51
N ARG A 182 9.43 16.84 6.59
CA ARG A 182 8.91 18.21 6.63
C ARG A 182 7.76 18.40 7.61
N PHE A 183 6.94 17.38 7.81
CA PHE A 183 5.73 17.43 8.62
C PHE A 183 5.63 16.23 9.58
N PRO A 184 6.61 16.03 10.49
CA PRO A 184 6.66 14.84 11.35
C PRO A 184 5.43 14.68 12.25
N ASP A 185 4.82 15.78 12.70
CA ASP A 185 3.64 15.77 13.57
C ASP A 185 2.33 15.47 12.80
N ARG A 186 2.37 15.43 11.48
CA ARG A 186 1.24 15.14 10.59
C ARG A 186 1.46 13.85 9.77
N TYR A 187 2.51 13.10 10.08
CA TYR A 187 2.83 11.81 9.49
C TYR A 187 2.56 10.69 10.48
N TYR A 188 1.80 9.68 10.07
CA TYR A 188 1.46 8.52 10.88
C TYR A 188 1.75 7.22 10.13
N ASP A 189 2.67 6.41 10.67
CA ASP A 189 2.89 5.04 10.26
C ASP A 189 2.22 4.13 11.31
N VAL A 190 1.27 3.32 10.87
CA VAL A 190 0.51 2.43 11.77
C VAL A 190 1.05 1.00 11.79
N GLY A 191 2.22 0.75 11.16
CA GLY A 191 2.73 -0.60 10.97
C GLY A 191 1.92 -1.35 9.90
N ILE A 192 2.10 -2.68 9.83
CA ILE A 192 1.34 -3.53 8.89
C ILE A 192 -0.06 -3.78 9.47
N ALA A 193 -0.88 -2.73 9.46
CA ALA A 193 -2.22 -2.71 10.05
C ALA A 193 -3.17 -1.84 9.18
N GLU A 194 -3.51 -2.35 8.01
CA GLU A 194 -4.31 -1.64 7.00
C GLU A 194 -5.69 -1.27 7.52
N GLN A 195 -6.33 -2.15 8.28
CA GLN A 195 -7.63 -1.87 8.93
C GLN A 195 -7.52 -0.67 9.88
N HIS A 196 -6.46 -0.66 10.70
CA HIS A 196 -6.23 0.43 11.63
C HIS A 196 -5.97 1.76 10.90
N ALA A 197 -5.23 1.73 9.78
CA ALA A 197 -4.99 2.93 8.98
C ALA A 197 -6.30 3.59 8.53
N VAL A 198 -7.26 2.80 8.08
CA VAL A 198 -8.55 3.29 7.59
C VAL A 198 -9.44 3.79 8.74
N THR A 199 -9.59 3.02 9.83
CA THR A 199 -10.38 3.43 11.00
C THR A 199 -9.79 4.67 11.67
N PHE A 200 -8.46 4.76 11.77
CA PHE A 200 -7.77 5.93 12.31
C PHE A 200 -8.00 7.19 11.47
N ALA A 201 -7.94 7.04 10.12
CA ALA A 201 -8.28 8.12 9.21
C ALA A 201 -9.74 8.59 9.40
N ALA A 202 -10.69 7.65 9.55
CA ALA A 202 -12.09 7.97 9.80
C ALA A 202 -12.25 8.79 11.10
N GLY A 203 -11.62 8.35 12.20
CA GLY A 203 -11.66 9.07 13.46
C GLY A 203 -11.10 10.49 13.38
N MET A 204 -9.98 10.69 12.67
CA MET A 204 -9.44 12.03 12.43
C MET A 204 -10.37 12.89 11.58
N ALA A 205 -11.01 12.32 10.56
CA ALA A 205 -11.94 13.05 9.71
C ALA A 205 -13.19 13.54 10.48
N CYS A 206 -13.65 12.81 11.51
CA CYS A 206 -14.73 13.25 12.40
C CYS A 206 -14.38 14.54 13.14
N GLU A 207 -13.11 14.81 13.40
CA GLU A 207 -12.62 16.02 14.09
C GLU A 207 -12.20 17.13 13.12
N GLY A 208 -12.58 17.04 11.83
CA GLY A 208 -12.32 18.07 10.83
C GLY A 208 -10.91 18.03 10.21
N VAL A 209 -10.13 17.01 10.50
CA VAL A 209 -8.87 16.74 9.82
C VAL A 209 -9.17 16.18 8.43
N LYS A 210 -8.29 16.40 7.46
CA LYS A 210 -8.39 15.83 6.10
C LYS A 210 -7.30 14.76 5.88
N PRO A 211 -7.57 13.51 6.21
CA PRO A 211 -6.59 12.44 6.11
C PRO A 211 -6.38 11.98 4.67
N VAL A 212 -5.11 11.72 4.34
CA VAL A 212 -4.68 11.05 3.11
C VAL A 212 -4.08 9.71 3.49
N VAL A 213 -4.75 8.62 3.13
CA VAL A 213 -4.28 7.25 3.35
C VAL A 213 -3.50 6.81 2.11
N ALA A 214 -2.17 6.74 2.24
CA ALA A 214 -1.26 6.26 1.19
C ALA A 214 -1.06 4.75 1.36
N ILE A 215 -1.71 3.98 0.51
CA ILE A 215 -1.79 2.53 0.59
C ILE A 215 -1.74 1.90 -0.81
N TYR A 216 -1.15 0.70 -0.94
CA TYR A 216 -1.23 -0.02 -2.20
C TYR A 216 -2.64 -0.54 -2.45
N SER A 217 -3.06 -0.53 -3.72
CA SER A 217 -4.37 -1.00 -4.15
C SER A 217 -4.67 -2.40 -3.59
N THR A 218 -3.76 -3.36 -3.72
CA THR A 218 -3.94 -4.71 -3.19
C THR A 218 -4.03 -4.75 -1.65
N PHE A 219 -3.33 -3.86 -0.94
CA PHE A 219 -3.34 -3.87 0.53
C PHE A 219 -4.59 -3.24 1.11
N LEU A 220 -5.26 -2.33 0.39
CA LEU A 220 -6.55 -1.78 0.82
C LEU A 220 -7.63 -2.87 0.94
N GLN A 221 -7.49 -4.00 0.25
CA GLN A 221 -8.41 -5.16 0.42
C GLN A 221 -8.51 -5.60 1.88
N ARG A 222 -7.43 -5.44 2.67
CA ARG A 222 -7.43 -5.78 4.11
C ARG A 222 -8.17 -4.76 4.98
N GLY A 223 -8.35 -3.54 4.49
CA GLY A 223 -9.14 -2.48 5.13
C GLY A 223 -10.49 -2.22 4.47
N TYR A 224 -11.00 -3.18 3.68
CA TYR A 224 -12.21 -3.02 2.90
C TYR A 224 -13.46 -2.82 3.76
N ASP A 225 -13.62 -3.61 4.80
CA ASP A 225 -14.72 -3.48 5.76
C ASP A 225 -14.71 -2.10 6.44
N GLN A 226 -13.54 -1.65 6.92
CA GLN A 226 -13.37 -0.34 7.54
C GLN A 226 -13.62 0.82 6.56
N MET A 227 -13.24 0.65 5.29
CA MET A 227 -13.55 1.65 4.25
C MET A 227 -15.06 1.80 4.06
N ILE A 228 -15.82 0.69 4.09
CA ILE A 228 -17.28 0.72 4.02
C ILE A 228 -17.87 1.31 5.31
N HIS A 229 -17.59 0.66 6.44
CA HIS A 229 -18.26 0.92 7.70
C HIS A 229 -17.83 2.24 8.34
N ASP A 230 -16.51 2.48 8.43
CA ASP A 230 -15.99 3.61 9.19
C ASP A 230 -15.92 4.90 8.36
N VAL A 231 -15.71 4.80 7.03
CA VAL A 231 -15.51 5.96 6.16
C VAL A 231 -16.75 6.24 5.30
N ALA A 232 -17.14 5.29 4.44
CA ALA A 232 -18.14 5.56 3.40
C ALA A 232 -19.55 5.73 3.96
N LEU A 233 -19.98 4.92 4.93
CA LEU A 233 -21.30 5.05 5.57
C LEU A 233 -21.46 6.39 6.26
N GLN A 234 -20.40 6.94 6.82
CA GLN A 234 -20.39 8.24 7.49
C GLN A 234 -20.09 9.40 6.54
N ASN A 235 -19.81 9.10 5.25
CA ASN A 235 -19.46 10.07 4.22
C ASN A 235 -18.30 10.99 4.61
N LEU A 236 -17.24 10.43 5.21
CA LEU A 236 -16.11 11.19 5.73
C LEU A 236 -15.10 11.56 4.61
N PRO A 237 -14.54 12.78 4.62
CA PRO A 237 -13.65 13.27 3.57
C PRO A 237 -12.23 12.69 3.67
N VAL A 238 -12.10 11.39 3.47
CA VAL A 238 -10.82 10.67 3.44
C VAL A 238 -10.36 10.49 1.99
N VAL A 239 -9.12 10.88 1.69
CA VAL A 239 -8.49 10.62 0.40
C VAL A 239 -7.69 9.31 0.47
N PHE A 240 -8.02 8.36 -0.39
CA PHE A 240 -7.27 7.12 -0.57
C PHE A 240 -6.34 7.27 -1.79
N ALA A 241 -5.04 7.45 -1.55
CA ALA A 241 -4.02 7.45 -2.58
C ALA A 241 -3.56 6.00 -2.83
N LEU A 242 -4.12 5.39 -3.89
CA LEU A 242 -3.96 3.98 -4.21
C LEU A 242 -2.79 3.78 -5.18
N ASP A 243 -1.62 3.54 -4.66
CA ASP A 243 -0.44 3.19 -5.46
C ASP A 243 -0.51 1.71 -5.92
N ARG A 244 0.23 1.34 -6.95
CA ARG A 244 0.23 -0.02 -7.53
C ARG A 244 -1.13 -0.49 -8.02
N ALA A 245 -1.93 0.40 -8.59
CA ALA A 245 -3.15 0.01 -9.28
C ALA A 245 -2.83 -0.70 -10.61
N GLY A 246 -3.65 -1.68 -10.99
CA GLY A 246 -3.43 -2.48 -12.19
C GLY A 246 -2.32 -3.52 -12.05
N LEU A 247 -1.63 -3.81 -13.15
CA LEU A 247 -0.53 -4.77 -13.20
C LEU A 247 0.77 -4.13 -12.69
N VAL A 248 1.54 -4.87 -11.90
CA VAL A 248 2.70 -4.35 -11.15
C VAL A 248 4.04 -4.98 -11.57
N GLY A 249 4.05 -5.81 -12.61
CA GLY A 249 5.27 -6.41 -13.16
C GLY A 249 6.04 -7.23 -12.13
N ALA A 250 7.25 -6.80 -11.82
CA ALA A 250 8.17 -7.53 -10.94
C ALA A 250 7.69 -7.73 -9.50
N ASP A 251 6.74 -6.93 -9.01
CA ASP A 251 6.18 -7.09 -7.66
C ASP A 251 5.30 -8.37 -7.57
N GLY A 252 4.84 -8.90 -8.70
CA GLY A 252 4.17 -10.20 -8.80
C GLY A 252 2.68 -10.16 -8.47
N ALA A 253 2.04 -11.32 -8.54
CA ALA A 253 0.59 -11.48 -8.44
C ALA A 253 0.00 -11.00 -7.11
N THR A 254 0.75 -11.11 -6.00
CA THR A 254 0.30 -10.69 -4.66
C THR A 254 0.19 -9.18 -4.51
N HIS A 255 0.80 -8.40 -5.42
CA HIS A 255 0.81 -6.95 -5.41
C HIS A 255 -0.05 -6.33 -6.52
N ALA A 256 -0.65 -7.16 -7.40
CA ALA A 256 -1.50 -6.68 -8.48
C ALA A 256 -2.77 -5.99 -7.95
N GLY A 257 -2.99 -4.75 -8.36
CA GLY A 257 -4.12 -3.90 -7.96
C GLY A 257 -5.27 -3.97 -8.97
N ALA A 258 -5.74 -5.18 -9.31
CA ALA A 258 -6.73 -5.39 -10.36
C ALA A 258 -8.18 -5.27 -9.89
N TYR A 259 -8.43 -5.22 -8.58
CA TYR A 259 -9.80 -5.32 -8.02
C TYR A 259 -10.31 -4.03 -7.38
N ASP A 260 -9.51 -2.96 -7.34
CA ASP A 260 -9.88 -1.71 -6.69
C ASP A 260 -11.09 -1.02 -7.34
N ILE A 261 -11.17 -0.98 -8.67
CA ILE A 261 -12.35 -0.40 -9.36
C ILE A 261 -13.62 -1.15 -8.95
N PRO A 262 -13.73 -2.48 -9.10
CA PRO A 262 -14.91 -3.23 -8.68
C PRO A 262 -15.33 -2.98 -7.24
N PHE A 263 -14.40 -3.11 -6.29
CA PHE A 263 -14.78 -3.03 -4.88
C PHE A 263 -15.06 -1.60 -4.38
N VAL A 264 -14.49 -0.56 -5.01
CA VAL A 264 -14.83 0.84 -4.68
C VAL A 264 -16.13 1.26 -5.33
N ARG A 265 -16.38 0.82 -6.59
CA ARG A 265 -17.58 1.24 -7.32
C ARG A 265 -18.88 0.86 -6.64
N CYS A 266 -18.99 -0.31 -6.03
CA CYS A 266 -20.22 -0.78 -5.40
C CYS A 266 -20.54 -0.06 -4.07
N ILE A 267 -19.59 0.67 -3.48
CA ILE A 267 -19.79 1.33 -2.18
C ILE A 267 -20.45 2.71 -2.38
N PRO A 268 -21.61 2.99 -1.75
CA PRO A 268 -22.20 4.33 -1.75
C PRO A 268 -21.23 5.39 -1.18
N ASN A 269 -21.40 6.64 -1.60
CA ASN A 269 -20.61 7.80 -1.20
C ASN A 269 -19.14 7.80 -1.64
N MET A 270 -18.57 6.66 -2.01
CA MET A 270 -17.21 6.60 -2.57
C MET A 270 -17.14 7.16 -3.98
N SER A 271 -16.06 7.88 -4.27
CA SER A 271 -15.69 8.27 -5.64
C SER A 271 -14.32 7.69 -6.00
N MET A 272 -14.06 7.54 -7.32
CA MET A 272 -12.80 6.97 -7.79
C MET A 272 -12.30 7.61 -9.08
N ALA A 273 -11.11 8.18 -9.01
CA ALA A 273 -10.39 8.77 -10.14
C ALA A 273 -9.27 7.87 -10.64
N CYS A 274 -9.07 7.87 -11.97
CA CYS A 274 -8.08 7.09 -12.70
C CYS A 274 -7.24 8.03 -13.57
N PRO A 275 -6.19 8.67 -13.05
CA PRO A 275 -5.33 9.57 -13.83
C PRO A 275 -4.62 8.84 -14.97
N ALA A 276 -4.55 9.48 -16.12
CA ALA A 276 -3.90 8.94 -17.30
C ALA A 276 -2.38 9.16 -17.34
N ASP A 277 -1.89 10.19 -16.65
CA ASP A 277 -0.48 10.57 -16.61
C ASP A 277 -0.11 11.27 -15.30
N GLU A 278 1.15 11.65 -15.18
CA GLU A 278 1.74 12.29 -14.00
C GLU A 278 1.07 13.63 -13.68
N ARG A 279 0.72 14.41 -14.71
CA ARG A 279 0.04 15.71 -14.55
C ARG A 279 -1.37 15.51 -14.02
N GLU A 280 -2.15 14.62 -14.64
CA GLU A 280 -3.49 14.31 -14.17
C GLU A 280 -3.50 13.72 -12.76
N CYS A 281 -2.49 12.91 -12.41
CA CYS A 281 -2.36 12.36 -11.07
C CYS A 281 -2.32 13.48 -10.03
N ARG A 282 -1.45 14.47 -10.21
CA ARG A 282 -1.36 15.62 -9.31
C ARG A 282 -2.66 16.43 -9.24
N GLN A 283 -3.29 16.68 -10.38
CA GLN A 283 -4.54 17.45 -10.46
C GLN A 283 -5.72 16.71 -9.83
N LEU A 284 -5.85 15.40 -10.07
CA LEU A 284 -6.94 14.60 -9.51
C LEU A 284 -6.78 14.35 -8.00
N LEU A 285 -5.54 14.29 -7.48
CA LEU A 285 -5.28 14.32 -6.05
C LEU A 285 -5.76 15.64 -5.42
N SER A 286 -5.51 16.78 -6.07
CA SER A 286 -6.04 18.09 -5.64
C SER A 286 -7.57 18.13 -5.69
N THR A 287 -8.17 17.60 -6.77
CA THR A 287 -9.62 17.49 -6.88
C THR A 287 -10.20 16.63 -5.77
N ALA A 288 -9.58 15.47 -5.48
CA ALA A 288 -10.00 14.56 -4.42
C ALA A 288 -9.95 15.23 -3.03
N PHE A 289 -8.87 15.93 -2.74
CA PHE A 289 -8.68 16.62 -1.46
C PHE A 289 -9.68 17.76 -1.24
N ALA A 290 -10.17 18.37 -2.31
CA ALA A 290 -11.18 19.43 -2.24
C ALA A 290 -12.60 18.91 -1.94
N GLN A 291 -12.84 17.60 -2.02
CA GLN A 291 -14.18 17.05 -1.77
C GLN A 291 -14.49 16.91 -0.28
N ASP A 292 -15.80 16.87 0.04
CA ASP A 292 -16.33 16.66 1.39
C ASP A 292 -16.89 15.23 1.59
N HIS A 293 -16.45 14.29 0.75
CA HIS A 293 -16.79 12.88 0.77
C HIS A 293 -15.54 12.04 0.42
N PRO A 294 -15.56 10.71 0.66
CA PRO A 294 -14.37 9.90 0.42
C PRO A 294 -14.06 9.70 -1.06
N VAL A 295 -12.80 9.90 -1.44
CA VAL A 295 -12.34 9.77 -2.82
C VAL A 295 -11.08 8.90 -2.89
N ALA A 296 -11.08 7.91 -3.77
CA ALA A 296 -9.91 7.15 -4.15
C ALA A 296 -9.29 7.69 -5.45
N VAL A 297 -7.98 7.87 -5.46
CA VAL A 297 -7.19 8.18 -6.66
C VAL A 297 -6.23 7.02 -6.90
N ARG A 298 -6.46 6.25 -7.97
CA ARG A 298 -5.67 5.05 -8.28
C ARG A 298 -4.63 5.33 -9.36
N TYR A 299 -3.38 5.00 -9.11
CA TYR A 299 -2.29 5.19 -10.06
C TYR A 299 -1.33 3.99 -10.06
N PRO A 300 -0.66 3.71 -11.21
CA PRO A 300 0.16 2.52 -11.36
C PRO A 300 1.53 2.65 -10.71
N ARG A 301 2.22 1.52 -10.60
CA ARG A 301 3.64 1.44 -10.27
C ARG A 301 4.50 2.04 -11.39
N GLY A 302 5.50 2.83 -11.04
CA GLY A 302 6.50 3.36 -11.97
C GLY A 302 6.10 4.68 -12.62
N SER A 303 6.62 4.92 -13.82
CA SER A 303 6.41 6.16 -14.58
C SER A 303 5.35 5.95 -15.65
N GLY A 304 4.60 6.99 -15.96
CA GLY A 304 3.63 7.02 -17.05
C GLY A 304 4.24 7.50 -18.37
N ALA A 305 3.49 8.31 -19.09
CA ALA A 305 3.88 8.87 -20.39
C ALA A 305 5.04 9.88 -20.28
N GLY A 306 5.34 10.37 -19.09
CA GLY A 306 6.38 11.38 -18.83
C GLY A 306 5.86 12.79 -19.05
N VAL A 307 4.58 13.02 -18.79
CA VAL A 307 3.96 14.35 -18.86
C VAL A 307 4.34 15.12 -17.59
N ALA A 308 5.09 16.21 -17.72
CA ALA A 308 5.53 16.99 -16.57
C ALA A 308 4.33 17.50 -15.74
N PRO A 309 4.29 17.24 -14.42
CA PRO A 309 3.25 17.79 -13.56
C PRO A 309 3.30 19.32 -13.52
N LEU A 310 2.14 19.93 -13.30
CA LEU A 310 2.07 21.36 -12.99
C LEU A 310 2.63 21.60 -11.59
N ARG A 311 3.23 22.78 -11.37
CA ARG A 311 3.73 23.16 -10.03
C ARG A 311 2.59 23.54 -9.07
N GLY A 312 1.44 23.97 -9.60
CA GLY A 312 0.27 24.36 -8.82
C GLY A 312 -0.49 23.18 -8.23
N LEU A 313 -1.54 23.52 -7.49
CA LEU A 313 -2.46 22.57 -6.84
C LEU A 313 -3.88 22.67 -7.44
N GLU A 314 -3.99 23.21 -8.65
CA GLU A 314 -5.24 23.30 -9.37
C GLU A 314 -5.77 21.90 -9.69
N GLY A 315 -7.03 21.67 -9.34
CA GLY A 315 -7.75 20.43 -9.64
C GLY A 315 -8.37 20.43 -11.03
N LEU A 316 -8.83 19.26 -11.44
CA LEU A 316 -9.70 19.07 -12.61
C LEU A 316 -11.17 19.07 -12.19
N PRO A 317 -12.11 19.34 -13.09
CA PRO A 317 -13.54 19.24 -12.79
C PRO A 317 -13.91 17.83 -12.28
N PHE A 318 -14.58 17.78 -11.13
CA PHE A 318 -15.01 16.54 -10.50
C PHE A 318 -15.99 15.77 -11.40
N GLY A 319 -15.78 14.48 -11.58
CA GLY A 319 -16.66 13.61 -12.36
C GLY A 319 -16.67 13.88 -13.88
N LYS A 320 -15.67 14.61 -14.41
CA LYS A 320 -15.63 14.99 -15.83
C LYS A 320 -14.51 14.31 -16.59
N GLY A 321 -14.88 13.69 -17.71
CA GLY A 321 -13.97 13.22 -18.75
C GLY A 321 -13.69 14.28 -19.82
N GLU A 322 -12.89 13.90 -20.83
CA GLU A 322 -12.62 14.75 -22.00
C GLU A 322 -12.37 13.90 -23.26
N ILE A 323 -12.73 14.43 -24.40
CA ILE A 323 -12.35 13.86 -25.69
C ILE A 323 -10.90 14.27 -25.99
N ARG A 324 -10.02 13.29 -26.12
CA ARG A 324 -8.57 13.51 -26.37
C ARG A 324 -8.24 13.43 -27.87
N ARG A 325 -9.04 12.75 -28.63
CA ARG A 325 -8.94 12.63 -30.08
C ARG A 325 -10.33 12.44 -30.67
N GLU A 326 -10.68 13.28 -31.63
CA GLU A 326 -11.85 13.07 -32.50
C GLU A 326 -11.46 12.24 -33.73
N ARG A 327 -12.35 11.41 -34.20
CA ARG A 327 -12.25 10.77 -35.51
C ARG A 327 -12.09 11.83 -36.61
N LYS A 328 -11.14 11.65 -37.53
CA LYS A 328 -10.84 12.63 -38.59
C LYS A 328 -11.81 12.55 -39.78
N GLY A 329 -12.44 11.38 -39.98
CA GLY A 329 -13.44 11.21 -41.03
C GLY A 329 -12.84 11.38 -42.43
N GLY A 330 -11.79 10.64 -42.77
CA GLY A 330 -11.22 10.63 -44.13
C GLY A 330 -12.06 9.85 -45.13
N GLN A 331 -11.54 9.52 -46.34
CA GLN A 331 -12.15 8.65 -47.34
C GLN A 331 -12.32 7.20 -46.83
N VAL A 332 -13.01 7.04 -45.71
CA VAL A 332 -13.30 5.73 -45.12
C VAL A 332 -14.67 5.33 -45.72
N ASP A 333 -14.72 4.13 -46.27
CA ASP A 333 -15.93 3.52 -46.76
C ASP A 333 -17.06 3.70 -45.72
N ALA A 334 -18.25 4.10 -46.17
CA ALA A 334 -19.43 4.23 -45.31
C ALA A 334 -19.75 2.94 -44.52
N ALA A 335 -19.18 1.80 -44.92
CA ALA A 335 -19.28 0.52 -44.25
C ALA A 335 -18.34 0.38 -43.03
N THR A 336 -17.36 1.28 -42.84
CA THR A 336 -16.43 1.20 -41.71
C THR A 336 -17.07 1.74 -40.42
N PRO A 337 -17.21 0.93 -39.35
CA PRO A 337 -17.89 1.36 -38.15
C PRO A 337 -17.15 2.54 -37.47
N ARG A 338 -17.90 3.48 -36.96
CA ARG A 338 -17.38 4.59 -36.15
C ARG A 338 -17.11 4.07 -34.74
N ILE A 339 -15.84 3.99 -34.36
CA ILE A 339 -15.43 3.45 -33.09
C ILE A 339 -15.03 4.57 -32.11
N ALA A 340 -15.49 4.48 -30.88
CA ALA A 340 -14.95 5.27 -29.77
C ALA A 340 -14.29 4.37 -28.74
N ILE A 341 -13.10 4.77 -28.27
CA ILE A 341 -12.32 4.10 -27.22
C ILE A 341 -12.46 4.92 -25.95
N LEU A 342 -13.04 4.33 -24.91
CA LEU A 342 -13.23 4.92 -23.58
C LEU A 342 -12.12 4.41 -22.66
N ALA A 343 -11.11 5.22 -22.42
CA ALA A 343 -9.94 4.85 -21.63
C ALA A 343 -10.04 5.33 -20.19
N PHE A 344 -9.65 4.46 -19.27
CA PHE A 344 -9.54 4.74 -17.84
C PHE A 344 -8.08 4.58 -17.40
N GLY A 345 -7.47 5.68 -16.94
CA GLY A 345 -6.08 5.67 -16.48
C GLY A 345 -5.05 5.62 -17.61
N THR A 346 -3.90 5.06 -17.35
CA THR A 346 -2.71 5.09 -18.22
C THR A 346 -2.88 4.41 -19.57
N LEU A 347 -3.92 3.58 -19.75
CA LEU A 347 -4.27 3.01 -21.04
C LEU A 347 -4.76 4.04 -22.07
N LEU A 348 -4.93 5.31 -21.68
CA LEU A 348 -5.21 6.41 -22.59
C LEU A 348 -4.16 6.52 -23.70
N TYR A 349 -2.87 6.41 -23.39
CA TYR A 349 -1.81 6.58 -24.37
C TYR A 349 -1.74 5.44 -25.38
N PRO A 350 -1.81 4.16 -24.98
CA PRO A 350 -2.02 3.05 -25.91
C PRO A 350 -3.29 3.20 -26.76
N ALA A 351 -4.39 3.70 -26.18
CA ALA A 351 -5.63 3.96 -26.93
C ALA A 351 -5.43 5.01 -28.02
N LEU A 352 -4.70 6.10 -27.73
CA LEU A 352 -4.37 7.13 -28.71
C LEU A 352 -3.54 6.58 -29.87
N GLN A 353 -2.58 5.70 -29.58
CA GLN A 353 -1.77 5.04 -30.61
C GLN A 353 -2.63 4.11 -31.49
N ALA A 354 -3.48 3.28 -30.89
CA ALA A 354 -4.37 2.40 -31.63
C ALA A 354 -5.38 3.20 -32.49
N ALA A 355 -5.84 4.33 -31.98
CA ALA A 355 -6.80 5.19 -32.66
C ALA A 355 -6.25 5.82 -33.96
N GLU A 356 -4.94 5.99 -34.10
CA GLU A 356 -4.36 6.48 -35.37
C GLU A 356 -4.58 5.47 -36.51
N ALA A 357 -4.46 4.16 -36.23
CA ALA A 357 -4.69 3.11 -37.21
C ALA A 357 -6.18 2.84 -37.47
N LEU A 358 -7.03 3.01 -36.45
CA LEU A 358 -8.47 2.72 -36.50
C LEU A 358 -9.31 3.93 -36.89
N ASP A 359 -8.72 5.11 -37.00
CA ASP A 359 -9.44 6.40 -37.04
C ASP A 359 -10.56 6.47 -35.98
N ALA A 360 -10.25 6.09 -34.74
CA ALA A 360 -11.21 6.08 -33.65
C ALA A 360 -11.21 7.39 -32.86
N THR A 361 -12.36 7.75 -32.29
CA THR A 361 -12.45 8.76 -31.23
C THR A 361 -11.86 8.17 -29.93
N VAL A 362 -11.09 8.94 -29.16
CA VAL A 362 -10.56 8.52 -27.86
C VAL A 362 -11.04 9.47 -26.77
N VAL A 363 -11.63 8.89 -25.75
CA VAL A 363 -12.15 9.61 -24.58
C VAL A 363 -11.34 9.20 -23.36
N ASN A 364 -10.78 10.17 -22.65
CA ASN A 364 -10.25 9.99 -21.32
C ASN A 364 -11.39 10.15 -20.31
N MET A 365 -11.87 9.04 -19.78
CA MET A 365 -13.01 9.05 -18.86
C MET A 365 -12.64 9.57 -17.48
N ARG A 366 -11.38 9.51 -17.07
CA ARG A 366 -10.81 9.97 -15.78
C ARG A 366 -11.44 9.35 -14.54
N TRP A 367 -12.75 9.17 -14.51
CA TRP A 367 -13.51 8.76 -13.32
C TRP A 367 -14.24 7.45 -13.59
N ALA A 368 -13.92 6.44 -12.78
CA ALA A 368 -14.71 5.21 -12.73
C ALA A 368 -16.00 5.40 -11.92
N LYS A 369 -15.99 6.39 -10.98
CA LYS A 369 -17.16 6.82 -10.20
C LYS A 369 -16.94 8.23 -9.63
N PRO A 370 -17.86 9.19 -9.86
CA PRO A 370 -18.99 9.06 -10.79
C PRO A 370 -18.51 8.98 -12.24
N LEU A 371 -19.23 8.23 -13.07
CA LEU A 371 -18.99 8.21 -14.50
C LEU A 371 -19.55 9.50 -15.12
N ASP A 372 -18.82 10.12 -16.08
CA ASP A 372 -19.37 11.23 -16.88
C ASP A 372 -20.41 10.70 -17.89
N THR A 373 -21.61 10.47 -17.39
CA THR A 373 -22.71 9.90 -18.18
C THR A 373 -23.12 10.82 -19.33
N ALA A 374 -23.03 12.14 -19.14
CA ALA A 374 -23.37 13.09 -20.21
C ALA A 374 -22.40 12.94 -21.39
N LEU A 375 -21.10 12.94 -21.13
CA LEU A 375 -20.08 12.71 -22.16
C LEU A 375 -20.23 11.32 -22.81
N LEU A 376 -20.47 10.28 -21.97
CA LEU A 376 -20.68 8.92 -22.47
C LEU A 376 -21.83 8.85 -23.47
N LEU A 377 -23.01 9.44 -23.15
CA LEU A 377 -24.19 9.41 -24.00
C LEU A 377 -23.97 10.21 -25.27
N GLU A 378 -23.33 11.38 -25.20
CA GLU A 378 -22.94 12.17 -26.37
C GLU A 378 -22.05 11.36 -27.32
N VAL A 379 -21.04 10.67 -26.80
CA VAL A 379 -20.14 9.83 -27.61
C VAL A 379 -20.86 8.63 -28.17
N ALA A 380 -21.70 7.96 -27.37
CA ALA A 380 -22.45 6.78 -27.81
C ALA A 380 -23.43 7.11 -28.97
N ALA A 381 -24.07 8.27 -28.94
CA ALA A 381 -24.99 8.70 -30.01
C ALA A 381 -24.28 8.90 -31.36
N ARG A 382 -22.98 9.14 -31.39
CA ARG A 382 -22.21 9.44 -32.61
C ARG A 382 -21.41 8.27 -33.15
N HIS A 383 -21.35 7.14 -32.43
CA HIS A 383 -20.51 5.99 -32.75
C HIS A 383 -21.33 4.70 -32.85
N ASP A 384 -20.85 3.79 -33.68
CA ASP A 384 -21.49 2.48 -33.92
C ASP A 384 -20.99 1.42 -32.92
N ALA A 385 -19.79 1.63 -32.38
CA ALA A 385 -19.16 0.73 -31.39
C ALA A 385 -18.39 1.52 -30.34
N LEU A 386 -18.46 1.04 -29.08
CA LEU A 386 -17.68 1.53 -27.95
C LEU A 386 -16.73 0.44 -27.45
N VAL A 387 -15.49 0.80 -27.21
CA VAL A 387 -14.46 -0.08 -26.63
C VAL A 387 -14.00 0.52 -25.32
N THR A 388 -14.07 -0.21 -24.22
CA THR A 388 -13.56 0.24 -22.91
C THR A 388 -12.18 -0.34 -22.63
N LEU A 389 -11.26 0.49 -22.13
CA LEU A 389 -9.91 0.08 -21.73
C LEU A 389 -9.64 0.46 -20.29
N GLU A 390 -9.31 -0.53 -19.47
CA GLU A 390 -8.92 -0.37 -18.07
C GLU A 390 -7.91 -1.43 -17.65
N GLU A 391 -7.02 -1.11 -16.71
CA GLU A 391 -6.23 -2.10 -16.00
C GLU A 391 -6.98 -2.54 -14.74
N GLY A 392 -7.82 -3.56 -14.87
CA GLY A 392 -8.71 -4.01 -13.80
C GLY A 392 -9.34 -5.35 -14.11
N ALA A 393 -10.49 -5.61 -13.51
CA ALA A 393 -11.30 -6.79 -13.74
C ALA A 393 -12.51 -6.47 -14.63
N ILE A 394 -12.88 -7.38 -15.52
CA ILE A 394 -14.06 -7.21 -16.39
C ILE A 394 -15.32 -7.08 -15.53
N MET A 395 -15.53 -8.00 -14.56
CA MET A 395 -16.70 -7.98 -13.70
C MET A 395 -16.63 -6.84 -12.69
N GLY A 396 -17.59 -5.92 -12.74
CA GLY A 396 -17.68 -4.78 -11.86
C GLY A 396 -16.68 -3.65 -12.15
N GLY A 397 -15.83 -3.78 -13.17
CA GLY A 397 -14.86 -2.77 -13.57
C GLY A 397 -15.49 -1.52 -14.20
N ALA A 398 -14.66 -0.63 -14.77
CA ALA A 398 -15.12 0.59 -15.40
C ALA A 398 -15.94 0.32 -16.68
N GLY A 399 -15.59 -0.73 -17.43
CA GLY A 399 -16.40 -1.19 -18.57
C GLY A 399 -17.82 -1.61 -18.15
N SER A 400 -17.97 -2.27 -17.00
CA SER A 400 -19.29 -2.57 -16.43
C SER A 400 -20.07 -1.28 -16.12
N ALA A 401 -19.42 -0.24 -15.58
CA ALA A 401 -20.06 1.05 -15.32
C ALA A 401 -20.61 1.69 -16.60
N VAL A 402 -19.85 1.61 -17.70
CA VAL A 402 -20.28 2.10 -19.02
C VAL A 402 -21.52 1.35 -19.48
N MET A 403 -21.53 0.01 -19.38
CA MET A 403 -22.68 -0.81 -19.77
C MET A 403 -23.92 -0.51 -18.91
N GLU A 404 -23.78 -0.37 -17.60
CA GLU A 404 -24.83 -0.01 -16.66
C GLU A 404 -25.45 1.35 -17.00
N ALA A 405 -24.61 2.36 -17.26
CA ALA A 405 -25.06 3.70 -17.62
C ALA A 405 -25.80 3.73 -18.96
N LEU A 406 -25.32 3.00 -19.98
CA LEU A 406 -25.98 2.88 -21.28
C LEU A 406 -27.32 2.11 -21.20
N ALA A 407 -27.40 1.10 -20.34
CA ALA A 407 -28.63 0.35 -20.11
C ALA A 407 -29.70 1.20 -19.39
N ALA A 408 -29.28 2.05 -18.45
CA ALA A 408 -30.17 2.95 -17.71
C ALA A 408 -30.70 4.12 -18.58
N ALA A 409 -30.03 4.46 -19.68
CA ALA A 409 -30.40 5.55 -20.56
C ALA A 409 -31.41 5.13 -21.69
N LYS A 410 -31.73 3.84 -21.79
CA LYS A 410 -32.74 3.28 -22.72
C LYS A 410 -34.15 3.39 -22.13
#